data_d71ce471cff0257514dddb9139e67f9f
#
_entry.id   d71ce471cff0257514dddb9139e67f9f
#
_cell.length_a   1.000
_cell.length_b   1.000
_cell.length_c   1.000
_cell.angle_alpha   90.00
_cell.angle_beta   90.00
_cell.angle_gamma   90.00
#
_symmetry.space_group_name_H-M   'P 1'
#
loop_
_entity.id
_entity.type
_entity.pdbx_description
1 polymer ?
#
loop_
_entity_poly.entity_id
_entity_poly.type
_entity_poly.pdbx_seq_one_letter_code
_entity_poly.pdbx_strand_id
1 'polypeptide(L)'
;MVCQGLEDTECTNITINSKKIGLNELKNINIIVSERFGWKKHQIGEFDIWFNGYILNDEKMSFLNRGAELLHSDLSTNNDFDDWVRSTQGHFSFIISNKKKILCSVDHVRTIPLFYTLSSIEIIVSNHAPNISKIISTNEKKYNKQAALEISMSGYTIGKKTLHPQISQLCAGELLIVRNDKLEVREYYRYSPWRMNKKSKVQLKKELTDVSRKVLEDMVENADGRQFVIPLSAGNDSRFIASGLKELGVKNVFCFSYGLENNFEVKTAEQVATHLGYPWLYVPLSIASQKKTFSEDEFDDFWEFTDTLSNAPALIDYSAVKFLKESGQISKDAIFVNGNSGDFITGSHIKPEILSNNEHNVDQLIKSVVRKHYSLWYCLKFEDNVVKIQNELEKYISNLMHDNNLTQSNFSDIGENIEWKGRQSKMVTTTQRSYEFHGYEWRLPMWDPIYMNFWEGVEKKYKINQSLYIETLLENNWGGVWDGIVINDFAIASGKLHLFRSFLKLFFIFFGKDAWHKFDKRFFAYFYDDTAATAIVPYSKAMFDICGARDRNSWIVKKYLYEKGISIIN
;
A
#
# COMPACT_ATOMS: atom_id res chain seq x y z
N MET A 1 -13.39 31.81 7.96
CA MET A 1 -14.88 31.83 8.14
C MET A 1 -15.28 30.43 8.58
N VAL A 2 -15.84 30.38 9.75
CA VAL A 2 -16.14 29.18 10.55
C VAL A 2 -17.26 28.41 9.88
N CYS A 3 -17.11 27.07 9.72
CA CYS A 3 -18.22 26.19 9.39
C CYS A 3 -19.16 26.10 10.60
N GLN A 4 -20.16 26.98 10.66
CA GLN A 4 -21.34 26.78 11.49
C GLN A 4 -22.46 26.14 10.65
N GLY A 5 -23.04 25.08 11.20
CA GLY A 5 -24.36 24.56 10.86
C GLY A 5 -24.40 23.47 9.80
N LEU A 6 -24.25 22.23 10.22
CA LEU A 6 -24.93 21.10 9.58
C LEU A 6 -25.47 20.22 10.71
N GLU A 7 -26.78 20.32 10.90
CA GLU A 7 -27.55 19.49 11.83
C GLU A 7 -27.43 18.01 11.48
N ASP A 8 -27.40 17.20 12.55
CA ASP A 8 -27.30 15.74 12.53
C ASP A 8 -28.53 15.13 11.86
N THR A 9 -28.37 14.65 10.64
CA THR A 9 -29.26 13.61 10.10
C THR A 9 -28.55 12.28 10.28
N GLU A 10 -29.15 11.40 11.07
CA GLU A 10 -28.72 10.04 11.38
C GLU A 10 -28.32 9.29 10.09
N CYS A 11 -27.02 9.16 9.85
CA CYS A 11 -26.51 8.15 8.95
C CYS A 11 -26.50 6.83 9.71
N THR A 12 -27.43 5.94 9.43
CA THR A 12 -27.39 4.56 9.87
C THR A 12 -26.09 3.92 9.36
N ASN A 13 -25.08 3.89 10.22
CA ASN A 13 -23.86 3.15 10.02
C ASN A 13 -24.20 1.66 10.02
N ILE A 14 -24.27 1.04 8.84
CA ILE A 14 -24.24 -0.42 8.74
C ILE A 14 -22.80 -0.84 9.05
N THR A 15 -22.50 -0.92 10.33
CA THR A 15 -21.31 -1.57 10.84
C THR A 15 -21.52 -3.07 10.68
N ILE A 16 -20.99 -3.65 9.61
CA ILE A 16 -20.97 -5.11 9.45
C ILE A 16 -19.83 -5.64 10.35
N ASN A 17 -20.08 -5.68 11.65
CA ASN A 17 -19.42 -6.61 12.53
C ASN A 17 -20.01 -7.98 12.20
N SER A 18 -19.20 -8.99 11.89
CA SER A 18 -19.45 -10.44 11.78
C SER A 18 -20.89 -10.98 12.02
N LYS A 19 -21.93 -10.15 11.92
CA LYS A 19 -23.32 -10.56 12.02
C LYS A 19 -23.75 -11.12 10.67
N LYS A 20 -24.06 -12.41 10.65
CA LYS A 20 -24.79 -13.08 9.58
C LYS A 20 -26.06 -12.29 9.29
N ILE A 21 -26.09 -11.55 8.21
CA ILE A 21 -27.30 -10.90 7.73
C ILE A 21 -28.09 -11.98 7.01
N GLY A 22 -29.20 -12.39 7.58
CA GLY A 22 -30.18 -13.24 6.90
C GLY A 22 -30.82 -12.40 5.78
N LEU A 23 -30.53 -12.73 4.55
CA LEU A 23 -31.10 -12.10 3.36
C LEU A 23 -32.29 -12.95 2.93
N ASN A 24 -33.47 -12.67 3.46
CA ASN A 24 -34.67 -13.42 3.09
C ASN A 24 -35.09 -13.27 1.62
N GLU A 25 -34.39 -12.42 0.81
CA GLU A 25 -34.77 -12.12 -0.57
C GLU A 25 -33.59 -11.63 -1.45
N LEU A 26 -32.37 -12.16 -1.34
CA LEU A 26 -31.32 -11.77 -2.31
C LEU A 26 -31.71 -12.28 -3.71
N LYS A 27 -32.22 -11.38 -4.55
CA LYS A 27 -32.74 -11.76 -5.88
C LYS A 27 -31.69 -11.73 -6.97
N ASN A 28 -30.65 -10.88 -6.84
CA ASN A 28 -29.68 -10.65 -7.91
C ASN A 28 -28.23 -10.54 -7.41
N ILE A 29 -27.33 -11.24 -8.09
CA ILE A 29 -25.87 -11.06 -7.98
C ILE A 29 -25.39 -10.44 -9.28
N ASN A 30 -24.83 -9.23 -9.22
CA ASN A 30 -24.26 -8.54 -10.36
C ASN A 30 -22.75 -8.40 -10.19
N ILE A 31 -22.01 -8.74 -11.23
CA ILE A 31 -20.56 -8.64 -11.27
C ILE A 31 -20.16 -7.70 -12.40
N ILE A 32 -19.37 -6.68 -12.05
CA ILE A 32 -18.91 -5.65 -12.97
C ILE A 32 -17.39 -5.63 -12.91
N VAL A 33 -16.78 -6.41 -13.74
CA VAL A 33 -15.32 -6.43 -13.90
C VAL A 33 -14.95 -5.59 -15.10
N SER A 34 -14.22 -4.53 -14.83
CA SER A 34 -13.52 -3.78 -15.88
C SER A 34 -12.43 -4.67 -16.46
N GLU A 35 -12.40 -4.82 -17.78
CA GLU A 35 -11.37 -5.62 -18.49
C GLU A 35 -9.98 -4.96 -18.47
N ARG A 36 -9.80 -3.98 -17.61
CA ARG A 36 -8.52 -3.32 -17.40
C ARG A 36 -7.49 -4.32 -16.96
N PHE A 37 -6.29 -4.05 -17.27
CA PHE A 37 -5.07 -4.83 -17.13
C PHE A 37 -5.11 -6.01 -16.13
N GLY A 38 -4.71 -7.18 -16.60
CA GLY A 38 -4.50 -8.38 -15.79
C GLY A 38 -5.76 -9.21 -15.50
N TRP A 39 -6.95 -8.63 -15.51
CA TRP A 39 -8.18 -9.37 -15.27
C TRP A 39 -8.52 -10.26 -16.47
N LYS A 40 -8.62 -11.57 -16.20
CA LYS A 40 -9.01 -12.59 -17.19
C LYS A 40 -10.25 -13.32 -16.73
N LYS A 41 -11.20 -13.51 -17.66
CA LYS A 41 -12.39 -14.32 -17.41
C LYS A 41 -12.12 -15.77 -17.81
N HIS A 42 -12.52 -16.70 -16.95
CA HIS A 42 -12.53 -18.14 -17.15
C HIS A 42 -13.92 -18.67 -16.85
N GLN A 43 -14.22 -19.88 -17.34
CA GLN A 43 -15.44 -20.59 -17.00
C GLN A 43 -15.09 -21.99 -16.52
N ILE A 44 -15.63 -22.39 -15.36
CA ILE A 44 -15.44 -23.71 -14.76
C ILE A 44 -16.81 -24.23 -14.34
N GLY A 45 -17.32 -25.24 -15.05
CA GLY A 45 -18.67 -25.74 -14.86
C GLY A 45 -19.72 -24.64 -15.02
N GLU A 46 -20.53 -24.43 -13.99
CA GLU A 46 -21.57 -23.40 -13.94
C GLU A 46 -21.07 -22.01 -13.49
N PHE A 47 -19.78 -21.89 -13.10
CA PHE A 47 -19.22 -20.66 -12.55
C PHE A 47 -18.46 -19.85 -13.58
N ASP A 48 -18.78 -18.58 -13.68
CA ASP A 48 -17.92 -17.56 -14.25
C ASP A 48 -16.86 -17.14 -13.22
N ILE A 49 -15.60 -17.08 -13.64
CA ILE A 49 -14.48 -16.77 -12.78
C ILE A 49 -13.67 -15.62 -13.37
N TRP A 50 -13.46 -14.59 -12.58
CA TRP A 50 -12.53 -13.50 -12.91
C TRP A 50 -11.34 -13.57 -11.97
N PHE A 51 -10.16 -13.50 -12.54
CA PHE A 51 -8.90 -13.57 -11.80
C PHE A 51 -7.93 -12.50 -12.28
N ASN A 52 -7.20 -11.90 -11.34
CA ASN A 52 -6.04 -11.04 -11.63
C ASN A 52 -4.93 -11.34 -10.62
N GLY A 53 -3.68 -11.26 -11.08
CA GLY A 53 -2.48 -11.50 -10.28
C GLY A 53 -1.79 -12.81 -10.62
N TYR A 54 -1.04 -13.34 -9.65
CA TYR A 54 -0.24 -14.55 -9.79
C TYR A 54 -0.26 -15.41 -8.53
N ILE A 55 0.00 -16.70 -8.71
CA ILE A 55 0.12 -17.71 -7.67
C ILE A 55 1.49 -18.37 -7.83
N LEU A 56 2.20 -18.61 -6.73
CA LEU A 56 3.55 -19.17 -6.74
C LEU A 56 3.59 -20.66 -6.39
N ASN A 57 2.74 -21.12 -5.50
CA ASN A 57 2.78 -22.48 -4.93
C ASN A 57 1.76 -23.44 -5.54
N ASP A 58 1.02 -23.04 -6.57
CA ASP A 58 0.05 -23.88 -7.28
C ASP A 58 -0.11 -23.41 -8.73
N GLU A 59 -0.62 -24.27 -9.59
CA GLU A 59 -1.09 -23.86 -10.89
C GLU A 59 -2.38 -23.03 -10.77
N LYS A 60 -2.43 -21.89 -11.44
CA LYS A 60 -3.58 -21.00 -11.40
C LYS A 60 -4.91 -21.72 -11.67
N MET A 61 -4.95 -22.62 -12.65
CA MET A 61 -6.19 -23.32 -12.98
C MET A 61 -6.58 -24.35 -11.93
N SER A 62 -5.61 -25.02 -11.28
CA SER A 62 -5.84 -25.89 -10.12
C SER A 62 -6.47 -25.12 -8.97
N PHE A 63 -5.88 -23.96 -8.62
CA PHE A 63 -6.43 -23.06 -7.61
C PHE A 63 -7.87 -22.65 -7.90
N LEU A 64 -8.17 -22.20 -9.15
CA LEU A 64 -9.51 -21.75 -9.53
C LEU A 64 -10.53 -22.90 -9.53
N ASN A 65 -10.14 -24.11 -9.99
CA ASN A 65 -10.97 -25.32 -9.91
C ASN A 65 -11.34 -25.62 -8.47
N ARG A 66 -10.37 -25.61 -7.57
CA ARG A 66 -10.61 -25.86 -6.13
C ARG A 66 -11.60 -24.86 -5.53
N GLY A 67 -11.48 -23.57 -5.86
CA GLY A 67 -12.43 -22.55 -5.42
C GLY A 67 -13.85 -22.79 -5.92
N ALA A 68 -14.00 -23.19 -7.19
CA ALA A 68 -15.30 -23.54 -7.77
C ALA A 68 -15.91 -24.77 -7.10
N GLU A 69 -15.12 -25.82 -6.84
CA GLU A 69 -15.56 -27.03 -6.12
C GLU A 69 -16.05 -26.69 -4.71
N LEU A 70 -15.27 -25.90 -3.96
CA LEU A 70 -15.65 -25.47 -2.61
C LEU A 70 -16.97 -24.68 -2.62
N LEU A 71 -17.17 -23.81 -3.60
CA LEU A 71 -18.39 -23.01 -3.72
C LEU A 71 -19.59 -23.84 -4.19
N HIS A 72 -19.34 -24.88 -5.00
CA HIS A 72 -20.37 -25.81 -5.48
C HIS A 72 -20.89 -26.68 -4.35
N SER A 73 -20.00 -27.20 -3.51
CA SER A 73 -20.31 -28.14 -2.43
C SER A 73 -21.05 -27.47 -1.27
N ASP A 74 -22.24 -27.97 -0.93
CA ASP A 74 -22.98 -27.53 0.24
C ASP A 74 -22.37 -28.07 1.57
N LEU A 75 -21.44 -29.03 1.49
CA LEU A 75 -20.71 -29.59 2.64
C LEU A 75 -19.48 -28.77 3.02
N SER A 76 -19.00 -27.88 2.14
CA SER A 76 -17.85 -27.03 2.43
C SER A 76 -18.12 -26.12 3.62
N THR A 77 -17.20 -26.12 4.57
CA THR A 77 -17.25 -25.27 5.75
C THR A 77 -16.58 -23.93 5.49
N ASN A 78 -16.79 -22.99 6.37
CA ASN A 78 -16.10 -21.71 6.31
C ASN A 78 -14.57 -21.87 6.43
N ASN A 79 -14.10 -22.83 7.24
CA ASN A 79 -12.68 -23.11 7.39
C ASN A 79 -12.04 -23.62 6.09
N ASP A 80 -12.77 -24.41 5.29
CA ASP A 80 -12.23 -24.91 4.01
C ASP A 80 -11.90 -23.75 3.06
N PHE A 81 -12.75 -22.70 3.02
CA PHE A 81 -12.47 -21.49 2.24
C PHE A 81 -11.29 -20.69 2.81
N ASP A 82 -11.30 -20.48 4.13
CA ASP A 82 -10.26 -19.72 4.82
C ASP A 82 -8.88 -20.40 4.65
N ASP A 83 -8.78 -21.70 4.84
CA ASP A 83 -7.52 -22.46 4.74
C ASP A 83 -7.01 -22.52 3.30
N TRP A 84 -7.92 -22.69 2.33
CA TRP A 84 -7.56 -22.69 0.92
C TRP A 84 -6.93 -21.35 0.51
N VAL A 85 -7.56 -20.20 0.82
CA VAL A 85 -7.03 -18.89 0.44
C VAL A 85 -5.80 -18.53 1.27
N ARG A 86 -5.78 -18.88 2.57
CA ARG A 86 -4.65 -18.57 3.48
C ARG A 86 -3.37 -19.29 3.08
N SER A 87 -3.45 -20.52 2.59
CA SER A 87 -2.29 -21.32 2.18
C SER A 87 -1.71 -20.91 0.83
N THR A 88 -2.40 -20.05 0.09
CA THR A 88 -1.98 -19.63 -1.25
C THR A 88 -0.90 -18.55 -1.19
N GLN A 89 0.23 -18.81 -1.86
CA GLN A 89 1.31 -17.85 -2.05
C GLN A 89 1.10 -17.06 -3.33
N GLY A 90 1.40 -15.78 -3.30
CA GLY A 90 1.26 -14.87 -4.43
C GLY A 90 0.38 -13.68 -4.11
N HIS A 91 0.15 -12.86 -5.13
CA HIS A 91 -0.68 -11.67 -5.01
C HIS A 91 -1.80 -11.74 -6.06
N PHE A 92 -3.02 -11.72 -5.59
CA PHE A 92 -4.16 -11.98 -6.44
C PHE A 92 -5.47 -11.37 -5.93
N SER A 93 -6.40 -11.28 -6.84
CA SER A 93 -7.80 -11.11 -6.53
C SER A 93 -8.63 -11.98 -7.46
N PHE A 94 -9.73 -12.54 -6.95
CA PHE A 94 -10.63 -13.33 -7.77
C PHE A 94 -12.10 -13.12 -7.41
N ILE A 95 -12.96 -13.41 -8.36
CA ILE A 95 -14.41 -13.48 -8.21
C ILE A 95 -14.87 -14.78 -8.88
N ILE A 96 -15.49 -15.68 -8.13
CA ILE A 96 -16.11 -16.91 -8.62
C ILE A 96 -17.61 -16.77 -8.39
N SER A 97 -18.42 -16.90 -9.43
CA SER A 97 -19.85 -16.69 -9.27
C SER A 97 -20.69 -17.45 -10.28
N ASN A 98 -21.88 -17.80 -9.85
CA ASN A 98 -23.03 -18.09 -10.70
C ASN A 98 -24.18 -17.15 -10.29
N LYS A 99 -25.40 -17.37 -10.83
CA LYS A 99 -26.56 -16.50 -10.53
C LYS A 99 -27.00 -16.53 -9.06
N LYS A 100 -26.55 -17.50 -8.24
CA LYS A 100 -27.00 -17.75 -6.86
C LYS A 100 -25.90 -17.69 -5.81
N LYS A 101 -24.66 -18.00 -6.21
CA LYS A 101 -23.52 -18.10 -5.30
C LYS A 101 -22.41 -17.17 -5.77
N ILE A 102 -21.67 -16.58 -4.83
CA ILE A 102 -20.45 -15.82 -5.10
C ILE A 102 -19.40 -16.07 -4.03
N LEU A 103 -18.17 -16.18 -4.46
CA LEU A 103 -16.98 -16.17 -3.63
C LEU A 103 -15.97 -15.20 -4.26
N CYS A 104 -15.56 -14.20 -3.51
CA CYS A 104 -14.48 -13.32 -3.96
C CYS A 104 -13.51 -13.01 -2.82
N SER A 105 -12.26 -12.80 -3.16
CA SER A 105 -11.20 -12.54 -2.19
C SER A 105 -10.15 -11.61 -2.74
N VAL A 106 -9.48 -10.92 -1.84
CA VAL A 106 -8.22 -10.23 -2.07
C VAL A 106 -7.12 -10.95 -1.31
N ASP A 107 -5.87 -10.81 -1.74
CA ASP A 107 -4.71 -11.41 -1.08
C ASP A 107 -4.41 -10.84 0.33
N HIS A 108 -3.35 -11.36 0.98
CA HIS A 108 -2.92 -11.02 2.33
C HIS A 108 -2.67 -9.52 2.57
N VAL A 109 -2.41 -8.75 1.52
CA VAL A 109 -2.13 -7.31 1.59
C VAL A 109 -3.01 -6.45 0.68
N ARG A 110 -4.03 -7.05 0.05
CA ARG A 110 -4.97 -6.36 -0.83
C ARG A 110 -4.25 -5.62 -1.98
N THR A 111 -3.36 -6.28 -2.63
CA THR A 111 -2.61 -5.67 -3.74
C THR A 111 -3.52 -5.29 -4.91
N ILE A 112 -4.58 -6.07 -5.16
CA ILE A 112 -5.58 -5.86 -6.20
C ILE A 112 -6.95 -5.71 -5.52
N PRO A 113 -7.49 -4.48 -5.44
CA PRO A 113 -8.68 -4.20 -4.65
C PRO A 113 -9.97 -4.75 -5.26
N LEU A 114 -10.92 -5.13 -4.39
CA LEU A 114 -12.30 -5.43 -4.72
C LEU A 114 -13.27 -4.60 -3.89
N PHE A 115 -14.38 -4.25 -4.53
CA PHE A 115 -15.44 -3.42 -3.95
C PHE A 115 -16.79 -4.09 -4.09
N TYR A 116 -17.70 -3.78 -3.16
CA TYR A 116 -19.04 -4.30 -3.21
C TYR A 116 -20.06 -3.31 -2.63
N THR A 117 -21.28 -3.45 -3.06
CA THR A 117 -22.45 -2.80 -2.43
C THR A 117 -23.52 -3.84 -2.18
N LEU A 118 -24.30 -3.63 -1.14
CA LEU A 118 -25.40 -4.49 -0.74
C LEU A 118 -26.66 -3.64 -0.56
N SER A 119 -27.73 -4.03 -1.25
CA SER A 119 -29.08 -3.54 -1.00
C SER A 119 -29.96 -4.68 -0.48
N SER A 120 -31.21 -4.41 -0.16
CA SER A 120 -32.16 -5.43 0.29
C SER A 120 -32.43 -6.54 -0.74
N ILE A 121 -32.16 -6.29 -2.02
CA ILE A 121 -32.49 -7.20 -3.13
C ILE A 121 -31.32 -7.58 -4.02
N GLU A 122 -30.16 -6.92 -3.89
CA GLU A 122 -29.05 -7.03 -4.83
C GLU A 122 -27.70 -6.88 -4.14
N ILE A 123 -26.71 -7.67 -4.60
CA ILE A 123 -25.28 -7.43 -4.36
C ILE A 123 -24.61 -7.12 -5.68
N ILE A 124 -23.78 -6.07 -5.69
CA ILE A 124 -22.91 -5.75 -6.82
C ILE A 124 -21.46 -5.87 -6.35
N VAL A 125 -20.63 -6.61 -7.09
CA VAL A 125 -19.19 -6.73 -6.85
C VAL A 125 -18.43 -6.20 -8.05
N SER A 126 -17.35 -5.45 -7.82
CA SER A 126 -16.52 -4.88 -8.87
C SER A 126 -15.04 -4.80 -8.46
N ASN A 127 -14.16 -4.84 -9.44
CA ASN A 127 -12.75 -4.49 -9.31
C ASN A 127 -12.48 -2.98 -9.35
N HIS A 128 -13.52 -2.15 -9.54
CA HIS A 128 -13.39 -0.70 -9.64
C HIS A 128 -14.60 0.02 -8.98
N ALA A 129 -14.36 0.71 -7.88
CA ALA A 129 -15.42 1.35 -7.09
C ALA A 129 -16.26 2.39 -7.87
N PRO A 130 -15.66 3.25 -8.73
CA PRO A 130 -16.43 4.18 -9.56
C PRO A 130 -17.46 3.52 -10.46
N ASN A 131 -17.24 2.29 -10.93
CA ASN A 131 -18.22 1.57 -11.75
C ASN A 131 -19.48 1.24 -10.95
N ILE A 132 -19.35 0.82 -9.70
CA ILE A 132 -20.51 0.64 -8.81
C ILE A 132 -21.21 1.97 -8.60
N SER A 133 -20.45 3.04 -8.33
CA SER A 133 -21.03 4.37 -8.08
C SER A 133 -21.86 4.89 -9.27
N LYS A 134 -21.44 4.63 -10.51
CA LYS A 134 -22.17 5.01 -11.73
C LYS A 134 -23.54 4.32 -11.83
N ILE A 135 -23.67 3.09 -11.29
CA ILE A 135 -24.90 2.29 -11.37
C ILE A 135 -25.89 2.64 -10.27
N ILE A 136 -25.37 2.79 -9.02
CA ILE A 136 -26.22 3.07 -7.85
C ILE A 136 -26.46 4.56 -7.62
N SER A 137 -26.12 5.42 -8.61
CA SER A 137 -26.25 6.88 -8.51
C SER A 137 -27.67 7.26 -8.08
N THR A 138 -27.80 7.70 -6.84
CA THR A 138 -28.97 8.47 -6.39
C THR A 138 -28.79 9.92 -6.86
N ASN A 139 -29.89 10.63 -7.14
CA ASN A 139 -29.88 12.02 -7.60
C ASN A 139 -29.19 13.03 -6.65
N GLU A 140 -28.72 12.58 -5.50
CA GLU A 140 -28.00 13.38 -4.51
C GLU A 140 -26.53 12.94 -4.45
N LYS A 141 -25.62 13.89 -4.72
CA LYS A 141 -24.17 13.74 -4.53
C LYS A 141 -23.84 13.66 -3.03
N LYS A 142 -24.26 12.59 -2.36
CA LYS A 142 -23.91 12.36 -0.95
C LYS A 142 -22.58 11.62 -0.89
N TYR A 143 -21.64 12.14 -0.11
CA TYR A 143 -20.39 11.43 0.19
C TYR A 143 -20.33 11.08 1.69
N ASN A 144 -19.56 10.06 2.02
CA ASN A 144 -19.28 9.67 3.39
C ASN A 144 -18.33 10.68 4.04
N LYS A 145 -18.87 11.53 4.92
CA LYS A 145 -18.13 12.61 5.59
C LYS A 145 -16.95 12.06 6.43
N GLN A 146 -17.14 10.93 7.10
CA GLN A 146 -16.08 10.30 7.89
C GLN A 146 -14.94 9.79 7.00
N ALA A 147 -15.27 9.11 5.91
CA ALA A 147 -14.26 8.66 4.93
C ALA A 147 -13.50 9.84 4.29
N ALA A 148 -14.22 10.93 3.98
CA ALA A 148 -13.61 12.14 3.45
C ALA A 148 -12.63 12.79 4.45
N LEU A 149 -12.98 12.83 5.73
CA LEU A 149 -12.09 13.30 6.79
C LEU A 149 -10.85 12.40 6.92
N GLU A 150 -11.05 11.09 6.95
CA GLU A 150 -9.96 10.11 7.04
C GLU A 150 -8.97 10.27 5.87
N ILE A 151 -9.47 10.33 4.63
CA ILE A 151 -8.64 10.56 3.45
C ILE A 151 -7.94 11.93 3.53
N SER A 152 -8.63 12.98 3.94
CA SER A 152 -8.03 14.31 4.10
C SER A 152 -6.85 14.30 5.07
N MET A 153 -6.96 13.54 6.17
CA MET A 153 -5.95 13.53 7.22
C MET A 153 -4.82 12.51 7.00
N SER A 154 -5.08 11.42 6.25
CA SER A 154 -4.12 10.32 6.08
C SER A 154 -3.84 9.91 4.64
N GLY A 155 -4.74 10.21 3.71
CA GLY A 155 -4.73 9.73 2.33
C GLY A 155 -5.55 8.44 2.11
N TYR A 156 -6.11 7.82 3.17
CA TYR A 156 -6.86 6.57 3.06
C TYR A 156 -7.94 6.45 4.15
N THR A 157 -8.91 5.55 3.95
CA THR A 157 -10.00 5.29 4.90
C THR A 157 -9.64 4.22 5.94
N ILE A 158 -10.27 4.26 7.11
CA ILE A 158 -10.20 3.21 8.12
C ILE A 158 -11.24 2.11 7.78
N GLY A 159 -10.81 0.84 7.79
CA GLY A 159 -11.70 -0.30 7.56
C GLY A 159 -12.30 -0.34 6.14
N LYS A 160 -13.56 -0.72 6.04
CA LYS A 160 -14.23 -1.02 4.74
C LYS A 160 -14.82 0.19 4.04
N LYS A 161 -14.77 1.37 4.64
CA LYS A 161 -15.37 2.61 4.12
C LYS A 161 -14.77 3.04 2.78
N THR A 162 -15.62 3.67 1.95
CA THR A 162 -15.22 4.45 0.79
C THR A 162 -15.84 5.85 0.85
N LEU A 163 -15.47 6.74 -0.06
CA LEU A 163 -16.13 8.05 -0.21
C LEU A 163 -17.61 7.93 -0.54
N HIS A 164 -18.03 6.82 -1.16
CA HIS A 164 -19.45 6.57 -1.42
C HIS A 164 -20.07 5.84 -0.22
N PRO A 165 -21.16 6.36 0.39
CA PRO A 165 -21.71 5.80 1.64
C PRO A 165 -22.22 4.36 1.52
N GLN A 166 -22.60 3.93 0.32
CA GLN A 166 -23.16 2.59 0.07
C GLN A 166 -22.13 1.61 -0.52
N ILE A 167 -20.89 2.04 -0.83
CA ILE A 167 -19.87 1.17 -1.38
C ILE A 167 -18.86 0.81 -0.30
N SER A 168 -18.63 -0.47 -0.13
CA SER A 168 -17.60 -1.03 0.75
C SER A 168 -16.47 -1.66 -0.07
N GLN A 169 -15.29 -1.80 0.56
CA GLN A 169 -14.16 -2.53 0.00
C GLN A 169 -13.87 -3.78 0.82
N LEU A 170 -13.28 -4.81 0.19
CA LEU A 170 -12.59 -5.86 0.94
C LEU A 170 -11.26 -5.30 1.46
N CYS A 171 -10.98 -5.53 2.73
CA CYS A 171 -9.68 -5.21 3.34
C CYS A 171 -8.68 -6.36 3.14
N ALA A 172 -7.41 -6.12 3.42
CA ALA A 172 -6.35 -7.12 3.35
C ALA A 172 -6.74 -8.39 4.13
N GLY A 173 -6.53 -9.57 3.52
CA GLY A 173 -6.85 -10.85 4.11
C GLY A 173 -8.36 -11.15 4.25
N GLU A 174 -9.22 -10.47 3.47
CA GLU A 174 -10.67 -10.71 3.53
C GLU A 174 -11.20 -11.44 2.28
N LEU A 175 -12.24 -12.24 2.51
CA LEU A 175 -13.08 -12.83 1.48
C LEU A 175 -14.55 -12.46 1.71
N LEU A 176 -15.33 -12.49 0.64
CA LEU A 176 -16.79 -12.34 0.65
C LEU A 176 -17.40 -13.59 0.02
N ILE A 177 -18.37 -14.16 0.72
CA ILE A 177 -19.11 -15.33 0.24
C ILE A 177 -20.62 -15.08 0.34
N VAL A 178 -21.34 -15.46 -0.71
CA VAL A 178 -22.81 -15.57 -0.70
C VAL A 178 -23.17 -16.99 -1.08
N ARG A 179 -23.82 -17.68 -0.17
CA ARG A 179 -24.39 -19.02 -0.36
C ARG A 179 -25.58 -19.23 0.56
N ASN A 180 -26.56 -20.01 0.11
CA ASN A 180 -27.78 -20.29 0.90
C ASN A 180 -28.45 -18.99 1.40
N ASP A 181 -28.53 -17.99 0.52
CA ASP A 181 -29.12 -16.66 0.79
C ASP A 181 -28.47 -15.92 1.99
N LYS A 182 -27.24 -16.23 2.31
CA LYS A 182 -26.46 -15.55 3.37
C LYS A 182 -25.21 -14.93 2.79
N LEU A 183 -25.04 -13.65 3.09
CA LEU A 183 -23.79 -12.91 2.80
C LEU A 183 -22.93 -12.90 4.06
N GLU A 184 -21.66 -13.23 3.87
CA GLU A 184 -20.65 -13.15 4.92
C GLU A 184 -19.36 -12.52 4.35
N VAL A 185 -18.79 -11.57 5.09
CA VAL A 185 -17.44 -11.05 4.82
C VAL A 185 -16.55 -11.46 5.98
N ARG A 186 -15.52 -12.23 5.68
CA ARG A 186 -14.65 -12.87 6.67
C ARG A 186 -13.21 -12.44 6.47
N GLU A 187 -12.47 -12.39 7.57
CA GLU A 187 -11.01 -12.22 7.56
C GLU A 187 -10.38 -13.61 7.66
N TYR A 188 -9.86 -14.12 6.54
CA TYR A 188 -9.18 -15.43 6.49
C TYR A 188 -7.72 -15.32 6.94
N TYR A 189 -7.12 -14.13 6.85
CA TYR A 189 -5.76 -13.84 7.27
C TYR A 189 -5.67 -12.50 8.00
N ARG A 190 -4.82 -12.44 9.00
CA ARG A 190 -4.50 -11.23 9.78
C ARG A 190 -3.02 -11.22 10.11
N TYR A 191 -2.31 -10.15 9.73
CA TYR A 191 -0.93 -9.94 10.16
C TYR A 191 -0.87 -9.80 11.68
N SER A 192 -0.19 -10.74 12.34
CA SER A 192 -0.29 -10.95 13.79
C SER A 192 1.09 -10.97 14.47
N PRO A 193 1.80 -9.83 14.54
CA PRO A 193 3.16 -9.76 15.07
C PRO A 193 3.28 -10.07 16.57
N TRP A 194 2.16 -10.31 17.26
CA TRP A 194 2.12 -10.81 18.64
C TRP A 194 2.31 -12.32 18.75
N ARG A 195 2.38 -13.06 17.65
CA ARG A 195 2.63 -14.52 17.61
C ARG A 195 4.12 -14.85 17.62
N MET A 196 4.86 -14.22 18.54
CA MET A 196 6.31 -14.31 18.59
C MET A 196 6.81 -15.71 18.95
N ASN A 197 7.87 -16.15 18.26
CA ASN A 197 8.59 -17.39 18.53
C ASN A 197 9.90 -17.05 19.29
N LYS A 198 10.16 -17.75 20.39
CA LYS A 198 11.41 -17.59 21.14
C LYS A 198 12.55 -18.32 20.42
N LYS A 199 13.27 -17.60 19.56
CA LYS A 199 14.46 -18.08 18.85
C LYS A 199 15.66 -17.21 19.17
N SER A 200 16.86 -17.77 19.12
CA SER A 200 18.10 -16.97 19.24
C SER A 200 18.32 -16.13 17.97
N LYS A 201 19.07 -15.05 18.09
CA LYS A 201 19.40 -14.19 16.94
C LYS A 201 20.10 -14.95 15.82
N VAL A 202 20.98 -15.89 16.17
CA VAL A 202 21.70 -16.74 15.19
C VAL A 202 20.72 -17.64 14.41
N GLN A 203 19.75 -18.24 15.10
CA GLN A 203 18.72 -19.04 14.42
C GLN A 203 17.86 -18.17 13.51
N LEU A 204 17.47 -16.98 13.97
CA LEU A 204 16.66 -16.05 13.17
C LEU A 204 17.41 -15.54 11.93
N LYS A 205 18.71 -15.26 12.01
CA LYS A 205 19.52 -14.87 10.84
C LYS A 205 19.57 -15.97 9.80
N LYS A 206 19.81 -17.21 10.22
CA LYS A 206 19.79 -18.36 9.32
C LYS A 206 18.44 -18.52 8.65
N GLU A 207 17.38 -18.52 9.44
CA GLU A 207 16.00 -18.66 8.93
C GLU A 207 15.63 -17.50 7.99
N LEU A 208 16.02 -16.26 8.30
CA LEU A 208 15.81 -15.12 7.41
C LEU A 208 16.54 -15.29 6.08
N THR A 209 17.78 -15.82 6.10
CA THR A 209 18.53 -16.13 4.88
C THR A 209 17.80 -17.17 4.04
N ASP A 210 17.34 -18.27 4.67
CA ASP A 210 16.66 -19.38 4.01
C ASP A 210 15.31 -18.90 3.42
N VAL A 211 14.52 -18.16 4.19
CA VAL A 211 13.23 -17.59 3.75
C VAL A 211 13.43 -16.58 2.63
N SER A 212 14.42 -15.70 2.75
CA SER A 212 14.74 -14.70 1.71
C SER A 212 15.13 -15.36 0.39
N ARG A 213 15.95 -16.41 0.44
CA ARG A 213 16.34 -17.20 -0.72
C ARG A 213 15.11 -17.86 -1.35
N LYS A 214 14.29 -18.56 -0.55
CA LYS A 214 13.10 -19.26 -1.01
C LYS A 214 12.10 -18.33 -1.73
N VAL A 215 11.81 -17.17 -1.15
CA VAL A 215 10.88 -16.19 -1.77
C VAL A 215 11.40 -15.70 -3.12
N LEU A 216 12.70 -15.47 -3.24
CA LEU A 216 13.29 -15.05 -4.51
C LEU A 216 13.36 -16.20 -5.53
N GLU A 217 13.62 -17.44 -5.10
CA GLU A 217 13.58 -18.63 -5.95
C GLU A 217 12.18 -18.85 -6.53
N ASP A 218 11.14 -18.83 -5.69
CA ASP A 218 9.75 -18.99 -6.12
C ASP A 218 9.34 -17.91 -7.13
N MET A 219 9.78 -16.67 -6.89
CA MET A 219 9.55 -15.56 -7.80
C MET A 219 10.24 -15.80 -9.17
N VAL A 220 11.48 -16.29 -9.17
CA VAL A 220 12.26 -16.57 -10.39
C VAL A 220 11.64 -17.73 -11.17
N GLU A 221 11.27 -18.81 -10.51
CA GLU A 221 10.59 -19.95 -11.14
C GLU A 221 9.27 -19.52 -11.82
N ASN A 222 8.46 -18.72 -11.15
CA ASN A 222 7.19 -18.23 -11.69
C ASN A 222 7.36 -17.24 -12.87
N ALA A 223 8.53 -16.63 -13.00
CA ALA A 223 8.78 -15.65 -14.06
C ALA A 223 9.03 -16.29 -15.44
N ASP A 224 9.32 -17.57 -15.51
CA ASP A 224 9.57 -18.32 -16.77
C ASP A 224 10.59 -17.64 -17.69
N GLY A 225 11.72 -17.19 -17.11
CA GLY A 225 12.81 -16.55 -17.85
C GLY A 225 12.56 -15.11 -18.31
N ARG A 226 11.39 -14.53 -18.03
CA ARG A 226 11.09 -13.13 -18.35
C ARG A 226 12.04 -12.15 -17.67
N GLN A 227 12.16 -10.96 -18.25
CA GLN A 227 13.01 -9.90 -17.70
C GLN A 227 12.46 -9.36 -16.40
N PHE A 228 13.31 -9.27 -15.38
CA PHE A 228 13.02 -8.50 -14.17
C PHE A 228 13.48 -7.05 -14.31
N VAL A 229 12.61 -6.11 -13.95
CA VAL A 229 12.90 -4.68 -13.94
C VAL A 229 12.81 -4.14 -12.52
N ILE A 230 13.90 -3.59 -12.00
CA ILE A 230 14.01 -3.19 -10.60
C ILE A 230 14.17 -1.67 -10.49
N PRO A 231 13.24 -0.96 -9.81
CA PRO A 231 13.44 0.44 -9.40
C PRO A 231 14.49 0.46 -8.28
N LEU A 232 15.77 0.58 -8.67
CA LEU A 232 16.89 0.51 -7.75
C LEU A 232 17.14 1.87 -7.10
N SER A 233 17.26 1.87 -5.77
CA SER A 233 17.56 3.04 -4.94
C SER A 233 18.82 2.82 -4.10
N ALA A 234 19.20 3.81 -3.30
CA ALA A 234 20.25 3.65 -2.29
C ALA A 234 19.83 2.81 -1.07
N GLY A 235 18.54 2.45 -0.98
CA GLY A 235 17.99 1.71 0.16
C GLY A 235 18.33 0.23 0.22
N ASN A 236 17.95 -0.40 1.33
CA ASN A 236 18.20 -1.83 1.56
C ASN A 236 17.31 -2.73 0.69
N ASP A 237 16.04 -2.38 0.52
CA ASP A 237 15.03 -3.30 0.00
C ASP A 237 15.20 -3.59 -1.51
N SER A 238 15.40 -2.56 -2.32
CA SER A 238 15.69 -2.75 -3.75
C SER A 238 17.05 -3.38 -4.00
N ARG A 239 18.05 -3.07 -3.14
CA ARG A 239 19.38 -3.69 -3.16
C ARG A 239 19.31 -5.18 -2.78
N PHE A 240 18.49 -5.54 -1.77
CA PHE A 240 18.22 -6.92 -1.40
C PHE A 240 17.71 -7.73 -2.59
N ILE A 241 16.71 -7.20 -3.32
CA ILE A 241 16.16 -7.85 -4.51
C ILE A 241 17.22 -8.02 -5.59
N ALA A 242 17.91 -6.94 -5.95
CA ALA A 242 18.92 -6.99 -7.01
C ALA A 242 20.09 -7.94 -6.68
N SER A 243 20.60 -7.87 -5.45
CA SER A 243 21.71 -8.74 -5.00
C SER A 243 21.28 -10.20 -4.83
N GLY A 244 20.06 -10.45 -4.39
CA GLY A 244 19.50 -11.80 -4.28
C GLY A 244 19.30 -12.46 -5.65
N LEU A 245 18.78 -11.74 -6.64
CA LEU A 245 18.72 -12.24 -8.02
C LEU A 245 20.09 -12.53 -8.59
N LYS A 246 21.11 -11.74 -8.25
CA LYS A 246 22.51 -12.01 -8.63
C LYS A 246 23.03 -13.30 -7.99
N GLU A 247 22.76 -13.51 -6.72
CA GLU A 247 23.13 -14.71 -5.96
C GLU A 247 22.50 -15.97 -6.57
N LEU A 248 21.25 -15.85 -7.07
CA LEU A 248 20.55 -16.93 -7.78
C LEU A 248 20.99 -17.11 -9.23
N GLY A 249 21.96 -16.33 -9.70
CA GLY A 249 22.49 -16.44 -11.07
C GLY A 249 21.58 -15.89 -12.17
N VAL A 250 20.56 -15.13 -11.83
CA VAL A 250 19.60 -14.53 -12.79
C VAL A 250 20.32 -13.45 -13.61
N LYS A 251 20.28 -13.60 -14.94
CA LYS A 251 20.97 -12.69 -15.87
C LYS A 251 20.05 -11.65 -16.51
N ASN A 252 18.78 -12.02 -16.72
CA ASN A 252 17.82 -11.16 -17.39
C ASN A 252 17.19 -10.14 -16.41
N VAL A 253 18.02 -9.24 -15.91
CA VAL A 253 17.66 -8.18 -14.96
C VAL A 253 18.03 -6.83 -15.55
N PHE A 254 17.15 -5.86 -15.44
CA PHE A 254 17.36 -4.46 -15.81
C PHE A 254 17.07 -3.57 -14.60
N CYS A 255 17.97 -2.69 -14.25
CA CYS A 255 17.80 -1.76 -13.15
C CYS A 255 17.56 -0.35 -13.67
N PHE A 256 16.74 0.44 -12.99
CA PHE A 256 16.60 1.85 -13.29
C PHE A 256 16.48 2.67 -12.01
N SER A 257 16.83 3.92 -12.12
CA SER A 257 16.61 4.91 -11.06
C SER A 257 16.09 6.19 -11.68
N TYR A 258 15.36 6.97 -10.94
CA TYR A 258 14.77 8.21 -11.44
C TYR A 258 14.87 9.34 -10.41
N GLY A 259 14.62 10.55 -10.84
CA GLY A 259 14.57 11.72 -9.99
C GLY A 259 15.38 12.90 -10.54
N LEU A 260 15.79 13.79 -9.65
CA LEU A 260 16.61 14.95 -10.01
C LEU A 260 18.04 14.51 -10.29
N GLU A 261 18.68 15.20 -11.26
CA GLU A 261 20.06 14.95 -11.63
C GLU A 261 21.03 15.12 -10.44
N ASN A 262 22.05 14.29 -10.40
CA ASN A 262 23.07 14.28 -9.34
C ASN A 262 22.55 13.95 -7.93
N ASN A 263 21.40 13.31 -7.82
CA ASN A 263 20.88 12.79 -6.58
C ASN A 263 21.80 11.66 -6.05
N PHE A 264 22.02 11.61 -4.74
CA PHE A 264 22.80 10.56 -4.07
C PHE A 264 22.22 9.16 -4.35
N GLU A 265 20.92 9.01 -4.30
CA GLU A 265 20.24 7.71 -4.53
C GLU A 265 20.56 7.16 -5.92
N VAL A 266 20.55 8.00 -6.95
CA VAL A 266 20.86 7.64 -8.33
C VAL A 266 22.31 7.15 -8.45
N LYS A 267 23.27 7.87 -7.85
CA LYS A 267 24.69 7.49 -7.89
C LYS A 267 24.97 6.18 -7.17
N THR A 268 24.34 5.98 -6.01
CA THR A 268 24.48 4.72 -5.26
C THR A 268 23.85 3.56 -6.00
N ALA A 269 22.67 3.75 -6.60
CA ALA A 269 22.03 2.72 -7.42
C ALA A 269 22.87 2.34 -8.64
N GLU A 270 23.48 3.31 -9.32
CA GLU A 270 24.42 3.07 -10.42
C GLU A 270 25.61 2.22 -9.97
N GLN A 271 26.21 2.55 -8.82
CA GLN A 271 27.31 1.78 -8.25
C GLN A 271 26.91 0.33 -7.96
N VAL A 272 25.73 0.13 -7.33
CA VAL A 272 25.19 -1.21 -7.04
C VAL A 272 24.96 -1.99 -8.33
N ALA A 273 24.26 -1.41 -9.30
CA ALA A 273 23.95 -2.08 -10.57
C ALA A 273 25.24 -2.44 -11.34
N THR A 274 26.21 -1.52 -11.40
CA THR A 274 27.51 -1.73 -12.04
C THR A 274 28.28 -2.88 -11.37
N HIS A 275 28.33 -2.90 -10.03
CA HIS A 275 28.99 -3.97 -9.28
C HIS A 275 28.34 -5.33 -9.52
N LEU A 276 27.02 -5.37 -9.58
CA LEU A 276 26.25 -6.59 -9.89
C LEU A 276 26.37 -7.00 -11.38
N GLY A 277 26.86 -6.11 -12.26
CA GLY A 277 26.95 -6.34 -13.69
C GLY A 277 25.58 -6.35 -14.38
N TYR A 278 24.61 -5.61 -13.87
CA TYR A 278 23.29 -5.45 -14.46
C TYR A 278 23.21 -4.16 -15.31
N PRO A 279 22.51 -4.19 -16.46
CA PRO A 279 22.14 -2.98 -17.18
C PRO A 279 21.37 -2.02 -16.28
N TRP A 280 21.72 -0.74 -16.36
CA TRP A 280 21.09 0.30 -15.55
C TRP A 280 20.81 1.55 -16.38
N LEU A 281 19.69 2.21 -16.07
CA LEU A 281 19.28 3.44 -16.74
C LEU A 281 18.85 4.50 -15.71
N TYR A 282 19.36 5.71 -15.87
CA TYR A 282 18.83 6.86 -15.17
C TYR A 282 17.71 7.53 -15.96
N VAL A 283 16.55 7.70 -15.33
CA VAL A 283 15.40 8.44 -15.88
C VAL A 283 15.35 9.83 -15.24
N PRO A 284 15.71 10.91 -15.97
CA PRO A 284 15.69 12.24 -15.42
C PRO A 284 14.25 12.74 -15.26
N LEU A 285 13.86 13.03 -14.03
CA LEU A 285 12.56 13.64 -13.72
C LEU A 285 12.75 15.05 -13.18
N SER A 286 12.37 16.04 -13.97
CA SER A 286 12.32 17.44 -13.56
C SER A 286 10.88 17.88 -13.27
N ILE A 287 10.70 18.97 -12.53
CA ILE A 287 9.37 19.58 -12.33
C ILE A 287 8.71 19.88 -13.69
N ALA A 288 9.48 20.34 -14.68
CA ALA A 288 8.97 20.67 -16.01
C ALA A 288 8.51 19.41 -16.78
N SER A 289 9.33 18.32 -16.77
CA SER A 289 8.95 17.07 -17.42
C SER A 289 7.72 16.44 -16.75
N GLN A 290 7.67 16.44 -15.42
CA GLN A 290 6.51 15.92 -14.68
C GLN A 290 5.24 16.74 -14.95
N LYS A 291 5.32 18.08 -15.00
CA LYS A 291 4.18 18.92 -15.37
C LYS A 291 3.66 18.59 -16.76
N LYS A 292 4.56 18.37 -17.73
CA LYS A 292 4.18 17.95 -19.08
C LYS A 292 3.45 16.59 -19.02
N THR A 293 4.05 15.59 -18.43
CA THR A 293 3.47 14.23 -18.31
C THR A 293 2.09 14.26 -17.62
N PHE A 294 1.93 15.06 -16.57
CA PHE A 294 0.65 15.15 -15.83
C PHE A 294 -0.39 16.08 -16.50
N SER A 295 -0.07 16.69 -17.62
CA SER A 295 -1.02 17.44 -18.45
C SER A 295 -1.47 16.67 -19.71
N GLU A 296 -1.02 15.45 -19.88
CA GLU A 296 -1.42 14.56 -20.98
C GLU A 296 -2.72 13.82 -20.63
N ASP A 297 -3.58 13.56 -21.62
CA ASP A 297 -4.86 12.85 -21.44
C ASP A 297 -4.65 11.46 -20.84
N GLU A 298 -3.53 10.77 -21.17
CA GLU A 298 -3.17 9.48 -20.59
C GLU A 298 -3.02 9.53 -19.05
N PHE A 299 -2.64 10.68 -18.49
CA PHE A 299 -2.57 10.84 -17.04
C PHE A 299 -3.96 10.90 -16.40
N ASP A 300 -4.94 11.49 -17.05
CA ASP A 300 -6.33 11.48 -16.57
C ASP A 300 -6.91 10.05 -16.61
N ASP A 301 -6.59 9.26 -17.63
CA ASP A 301 -6.92 7.83 -17.68
C ASP A 301 -6.25 7.04 -16.55
N PHE A 302 -4.97 7.30 -16.26
CA PHE A 302 -4.27 6.69 -15.13
C PHE A 302 -4.90 7.09 -13.80
N TRP A 303 -5.27 8.35 -13.64
CA TRP A 303 -5.91 8.86 -12.44
C TRP A 303 -7.25 8.18 -12.17
N GLU A 304 -8.08 8.00 -13.20
CA GLU A 304 -9.33 7.23 -13.11
C GLU A 304 -9.05 5.74 -12.86
N PHE A 305 -8.04 5.17 -13.52
CA PHE A 305 -7.64 3.77 -13.33
C PHE A 305 -7.27 3.45 -11.87
N THR A 306 -6.63 4.37 -11.17
CA THR A 306 -6.18 4.18 -9.79
C THR A 306 -7.24 4.51 -8.75
N ASP A 307 -8.38 5.06 -9.15
CA ASP A 307 -9.41 5.50 -8.22
C ASP A 307 -10.11 4.33 -7.53
N THR A 308 -9.97 4.29 -6.22
CA THR A 308 -10.58 3.27 -5.35
C THR A 308 -11.73 3.80 -4.52
N LEU A 309 -11.99 5.12 -4.54
CA LEU A 309 -12.85 5.82 -3.59
C LEU A 309 -12.47 5.60 -2.10
N SER A 310 -11.36 4.95 -1.81
CA SER A 310 -10.92 4.63 -0.45
C SER A 310 -9.54 5.16 -0.07
N ASN A 311 -8.76 5.57 -1.06
CA ASN A 311 -7.46 6.22 -0.89
C ASN A 311 -7.17 7.14 -2.08
N ALA A 312 -6.30 8.12 -1.84
CA ALA A 312 -5.78 8.95 -2.91
C ALA A 312 -4.83 8.15 -3.82
N PRO A 313 -4.77 8.45 -5.13
CA PRO A 313 -3.86 7.81 -6.07
C PRO A 313 -2.39 7.89 -5.65
N ALA A 314 -1.62 6.83 -5.90
CA ALA A 314 -0.17 6.83 -5.79
C ALA A 314 0.44 7.15 -7.16
N LEU A 315 1.27 8.19 -7.21
CA LEU A 315 1.90 8.66 -8.46
C LEU A 315 3.35 8.19 -8.63
N ILE A 316 3.84 7.42 -7.66
CA ILE A 316 5.20 6.87 -7.66
C ILE A 316 5.35 5.98 -8.90
N ASP A 317 6.49 6.05 -9.52
CA ASP A 317 6.91 5.28 -10.70
C ASP A 317 6.17 5.61 -12.03
N TYR A 318 5.00 6.26 -12.01
CA TYR A 318 4.21 6.51 -13.23
C TYR A 318 5.03 7.07 -14.38
N SER A 319 5.70 8.21 -14.17
CA SER A 319 6.47 8.87 -15.23
C SER A 319 7.72 8.09 -15.64
N ALA A 320 8.34 7.39 -14.70
CA ALA A 320 9.52 6.58 -15.00
C ALA A 320 9.17 5.33 -15.81
N VAL A 321 8.08 4.67 -15.47
CA VAL A 321 7.57 3.48 -16.19
C VAL A 321 7.10 3.86 -17.59
N LYS A 322 6.38 5.00 -17.73
CA LYS A 322 6.02 5.57 -19.05
C LYS A 322 7.26 5.76 -19.91
N PHE A 323 8.30 6.39 -19.38
CA PHE A 323 9.55 6.62 -20.09
C PHE A 323 10.23 5.31 -20.53
N LEU A 324 10.30 4.31 -19.64
CA LEU A 324 10.89 3.00 -19.96
C LEU A 324 10.13 2.30 -21.08
N LYS A 325 8.79 2.32 -21.03
CA LYS A 325 7.93 1.77 -22.06
C LYS A 325 8.14 2.44 -23.42
N GLU A 326 8.13 3.77 -23.46
CA GLU A 326 8.31 4.57 -24.68
C GLU A 326 9.71 4.45 -25.27
N SER A 327 10.73 4.31 -24.43
CA SER A 327 12.13 4.13 -24.87
C SER A 327 12.42 2.76 -25.47
N GLY A 328 11.56 1.76 -25.25
CA GLY A 328 11.76 0.39 -25.72
C GLY A 328 12.97 -0.33 -25.09
N GLN A 329 13.47 0.16 -23.96
CA GLN A 329 14.68 -0.38 -23.29
C GLN A 329 14.40 -1.67 -22.49
N ILE A 330 13.15 -1.94 -22.20
CA ILE A 330 12.73 -3.13 -21.45
C ILE A 330 11.82 -4.01 -22.30
N SER A 331 11.79 -5.31 -22.00
CA SER A 331 10.91 -6.26 -22.68
C SER A 331 9.44 -5.90 -22.48
N LYS A 332 8.60 -6.16 -23.50
CA LYS A 332 7.16 -5.87 -23.42
C LYS A 332 6.42 -6.70 -22.36
N ASP A 333 6.96 -7.86 -22.02
CA ASP A 333 6.47 -8.80 -21.02
C ASP A 333 7.27 -8.76 -19.71
N ALA A 334 8.07 -7.71 -19.51
CA ALA A 334 8.89 -7.54 -18.30
C ALA A 334 8.04 -7.57 -17.02
N ILE A 335 8.67 -8.01 -15.94
CA ILE A 335 8.09 -8.05 -14.60
C ILE A 335 8.81 -7.02 -13.71
N PHE A 336 8.07 -6.05 -13.21
CA PHE A 336 8.62 -5.10 -12.23
C PHE A 336 8.70 -5.74 -10.85
N VAL A 337 9.87 -5.64 -10.19
CA VAL A 337 10.07 -6.17 -8.84
C VAL A 337 10.38 -5.02 -7.90
N ASN A 338 9.46 -4.78 -6.98
CA ASN A 338 9.51 -3.64 -6.08
C ASN A 338 9.76 -4.07 -4.63
N GLY A 339 10.67 -3.39 -3.94
CA GLY A 339 11.00 -3.59 -2.52
C GLY A 339 10.08 -2.85 -1.55
N ASN A 340 8.92 -2.41 -2.00
CA ASN A 340 7.97 -1.66 -1.17
C ASN A 340 7.66 -2.36 0.15
N SER A 341 7.61 -1.57 1.22
CA SER A 341 7.29 -2.00 2.58
C SER A 341 8.32 -2.92 3.25
N GLY A 342 9.48 -3.13 2.65
CA GLY A 342 10.56 -3.84 3.33
C GLY A 342 10.96 -3.15 4.62
N ASP A 343 11.07 -1.83 4.61
CA ASP A 343 11.32 -1.02 5.80
C ASP A 343 10.22 -1.20 6.86
N PHE A 344 8.96 -1.34 6.47
CA PHE A 344 7.87 -1.58 7.41
C PHE A 344 7.98 -2.96 8.06
N ILE A 345 8.01 -4.04 7.27
CA ILE A 345 7.92 -5.41 7.79
C ILE A 345 9.16 -5.80 8.61
N THR A 346 10.32 -5.23 8.27
CA THR A 346 11.59 -5.47 8.98
C THR A 346 11.81 -4.59 10.20
N GLY A 347 10.93 -3.58 10.44
CA GLY A 347 10.83 -2.83 11.70
C GLY A 347 11.54 -1.48 11.75
N SER A 348 11.75 -0.77 10.63
CA SER A 348 12.34 0.58 10.63
C SER A 348 11.56 1.60 11.49
N HIS A 349 10.27 1.36 11.64
CA HIS A 349 9.36 2.20 12.41
C HIS A 349 9.35 1.89 13.93
N ILE A 350 9.97 0.80 14.35
CA ILE A 350 10.04 0.38 15.75
C ILE A 350 11.25 1.07 16.41
N LYS A 351 10.97 1.98 17.33
CA LYS A 351 12.01 2.73 18.04
C LYS A 351 12.39 2.10 19.38
N PRO A 352 13.65 2.27 19.85
CA PRO A 352 14.12 1.70 21.12
C PRO A 352 13.25 2.05 22.32
N GLU A 353 12.65 3.23 22.34
CA GLU A 353 11.80 3.71 23.44
C GLU A 353 10.56 2.84 23.67
N ILE A 354 10.15 2.05 22.65
CA ILE A 354 9.03 1.11 22.75
C ILE A 354 9.34 -0.04 23.73
N LEU A 355 10.60 -0.41 23.91
CA LEU A 355 10.99 -1.48 24.85
C LEU A 355 11.08 -0.99 26.31
N SER A 356 11.29 0.30 26.54
CA SER A 356 11.57 0.87 27.86
C SER A 356 10.33 1.32 28.63
N ASN A 357 9.18 1.50 27.98
CA ASN A 357 7.98 2.02 28.62
C ASN A 357 6.97 0.90 28.93
N ASN A 358 6.88 0.55 30.21
CA ASN A 358 5.86 -0.37 30.75
C ASN A 358 4.45 0.27 30.92
N GLU A 359 4.29 1.55 30.59
CA GLU A 359 3.04 2.32 30.81
C GLU A 359 2.32 2.68 29.52
N HIS A 360 2.32 1.80 28.52
CA HIS A 360 1.54 2.05 27.31
C HIS A 360 0.05 1.80 27.56
N ASN A 361 -0.77 2.82 27.38
CA ASN A 361 -2.22 2.69 27.35
C ASN A 361 -2.78 2.88 25.93
N VAL A 362 -4.04 2.49 25.73
CA VAL A 362 -4.73 2.60 24.43
C VAL A 362 -4.69 4.02 23.87
N ASP A 363 -4.86 5.03 24.74
CA ASP A 363 -4.83 6.44 24.34
C ASP A 363 -3.47 6.86 23.77
N GLN A 364 -2.38 6.37 24.34
CA GLN A 364 -1.03 6.68 23.84
C GLN A 364 -0.78 6.02 22.48
N LEU A 365 -1.23 4.77 22.29
CA LEU A 365 -1.19 4.12 21.00
C LEU A 365 -1.98 4.92 19.95
N ILE A 366 -3.24 5.27 20.25
CA ILE A 366 -4.11 6.05 19.37
C ILE A 366 -3.45 7.40 19.03
N LYS A 367 -2.96 8.13 20.03
CA LYS A 367 -2.25 9.41 19.80
C LYS A 367 -1.02 9.24 18.91
N SER A 368 -0.28 8.14 19.08
CA SER A 368 0.88 7.83 18.22
C SER A 368 0.48 7.55 16.78
N VAL A 369 -0.55 6.74 16.58
CA VAL A 369 -1.12 6.43 15.25
C VAL A 369 -1.64 7.70 14.58
N VAL A 370 -2.42 8.53 15.29
CA VAL A 370 -2.93 9.80 14.76
C VAL A 370 -1.79 10.73 14.37
N ARG A 371 -0.79 10.89 15.22
CA ARG A 371 0.38 11.73 14.92
C ARG A 371 1.15 11.25 13.69
N LYS A 372 1.32 9.94 13.53
CA LYS A 372 2.09 9.33 12.43
C LYS A 372 1.31 9.36 11.12
N HIS A 373 0.05 8.99 11.12
CA HIS A 373 -0.74 8.71 9.92
C HIS A 373 -1.77 9.78 9.58
N TYR A 374 -2.43 10.38 10.57
CA TYR A 374 -3.54 11.33 10.36
C TYR A 374 -3.11 12.78 10.55
N SER A 375 -2.06 13.19 9.85
CA SER A 375 -1.44 14.50 10.04
C SER A 375 -1.00 15.18 8.76
N LEU A 376 -1.64 14.85 7.61
CA LEU A 376 -1.30 15.43 6.31
C LEU A 376 -1.49 16.97 6.30
N TRP A 377 -2.49 17.48 7.00
CA TRP A 377 -2.76 18.91 7.07
C TRP A 377 -2.83 19.41 8.51
N TYR A 378 -2.06 20.45 8.82
CA TYR A 378 -2.06 21.02 10.17
C TYR A 378 -3.42 21.64 10.51
N CYS A 379 -4.07 22.33 9.55
CA CYS A 379 -5.36 22.97 9.75
C CYS A 379 -6.51 21.98 10.04
N LEU A 380 -6.33 20.68 9.83
CA LEU A 380 -7.33 19.66 10.17
C LEU A 380 -7.14 19.07 11.58
N LYS A 381 -6.11 19.50 12.31
CA LYS A 381 -5.78 18.96 13.64
C LYS A 381 -6.55 19.61 14.78
N PHE A 382 -7.78 20.09 14.54
CA PHE A 382 -8.60 20.49 15.66
C PHE A 382 -9.28 19.32 16.35
N GLU A 383 -9.65 19.57 17.61
CA GLU A 383 -10.11 18.56 18.56
C GLU A 383 -11.21 17.68 17.99
N ASP A 384 -12.28 18.26 17.43
CA ASP A 384 -13.39 17.50 16.86
C ASP A 384 -13.00 16.51 15.76
N ASN A 385 -12.09 16.90 14.88
CA ASN A 385 -11.60 16.01 13.81
C ASN A 385 -10.72 14.90 14.38
N VAL A 386 -9.85 15.24 15.33
CA VAL A 386 -8.97 14.28 15.99
C VAL A 386 -9.80 13.27 16.77
N VAL A 387 -10.80 13.70 17.53
CA VAL A 387 -11.71 12.82 18.29
C VAL A 387 -12.45 11.86 17.36
N LYS A 388 -12.95 12.32 16.20
CA LYS A 388 -13.60 11.43 15.21
C LYS A 388 -12.66 10.32 14.72
N ILE A 389 -11.40 10.64 14.44
CA ILE A 389 -10.40 9.63 14.05
C ILE A 389 -10.07 8.70 15.22
N GLN A 390 -9.90 9.26 16.42
CA GLN A 390 -9.61 8.48 17.63
C GLN A 390 -10.71 7.46 17.92
N ASN A 391 -11.98 7.86 17.84
CA ASN A 391 -13.12 6.96 18.06
C ASN A 391 -13.15 5.78 17.07
N GLU A 392 -12.81 6.01 15.80
CA GLU A 392 -12.72 4.93 14.82
C GLU A 392 -11.56 3.98 15.09
N LEU A 393 -10.41 4.52 15.49
CA LEU A 393 -9.25 3.70 15.88
C LEU A 393 -9.52 2.92 17.16
N GLU A 394 -10.18 3.51 18.14
CA GLU A 394 -10.55 2.85 19.40
C GLU A 394 -11.48 1.66 19.16
N LYS A 395 -12.50 1.83 18.32
CA LYS A 395 -13.37 0.71 17.91
C LYS A 395 -12.57 -0.42 17.26
N TYR A 396 -11.65 -0.08 16.36
CA TYR A 396 -10.81 -1.08 15.70
C TYR A 396 -9.91 -1.81 16.71
N ILE A 397 -9.23 -1.07 17.58
CA ILE A 397 -8.31 -1.62 18.59
C ILE A 397 -9.06 -2.49 19.60
N SER A 398 -10.21 -2.04 20.09
CA SER A 398 -11.02 -2.78 21.06
C SER A 398 -11.48 -4.12 20.49
N ASN A 399 -11.97 -4.15 19.25
CA ASN A 399 -12.34 -5.39 18.57
C ASN A 399 -11.13 -6.31 18.38
N LEU A 400 -9.99 -5.76 17.94
CA LEU A 400 -8.76 -6.53 17.74
C LEU A 400 -8.25 -7.16 19.04
N MET A 401 -8.26 -6.40 20.13
CA MET A 401 -7.85 -6.88 21.46
C MET A 401 -8.78 -7.99 21.99
N HIS A 402 -10.09 -7.78 21.87
CA HIS A 402 -11.08 -8.75 22.31
C HIS A 402 -10.97 -10.07 21.52
N ASP A 403 -10.92 -9.99 20.18
CA ASP A 403 -10.90 -11.16 19.30
C ASP A 403 -9.62 -12.02 19.46
N ASN A 404 -8.52 -11.43 19.93
CA ASN A 404 -7.22 -12.12 20.05
C ASN A 404 -6.71 -12.23 21.49
N ASN A 405 -7.50 -11.86 22.49
CA ASN A 405 -7.09 -11.83 23.90
C ASN A 405 -5.79 -11.02 24.15
N LEU A 406 -5.63 -9.89 23.46
CA LEU A 406 -4.44 -9.05 23.56
C LEU A 406 -4.50 -8.15 24.78
N THR A 407 -3.33 -7.78 25.30
CA THR A 407 -3.14 -6.93 26.47
C THR A 407 -2.33 -5.68 26.09
N GLN A 408 -2.09 -4.81 27.04
CA GLN A 408 -1.28 -3.60 26.86
C GLN A 408 0.14 -3.90 26.39
N SER A 409 0.72 -5.06 26.74
CA SER A 409 2.03 -5.48 26.25
C SER A 409 2.12 -5.66 24.74
N ASN A 410 0.98 -5.77 24.05
CA ASN A 410 0.88 -5.94 22.61
C ASN A 410 0.65 -4.64 21.83
N PHE A 411 0.67 -3.46 22.45
CA PHE A 411 0.32 -2.21 21.76
C PHE A 411 1.20 -1.90 20.55
N SER A 412 2.48 -2.19 20.61
CA SER A 412 3.37 -2.04 19.45
C SER A 412 2.94 -2.95 18.28
N ASP A 413 2.58 -4.20 18.59
CA ASP A 413 2.12 -5.18 17.60
C ASP A 413 0.78 -4.78 17.00
N ILE A 414 -0.12 -4.23 17.84
CA ILE A 414 -1.39 -3.65 17.40
C ILE A 414 -1.12 -2.48 16.45
N GLY A 415 -0.12 -1.64 16.74
CA GLY A 415 0.32 -0.56 15.86
C GLY A 415 0.79 -1.04 14.49
N GLU A 416 1.57 -2.13 14.44
CA GLU A 416 1.97 -2.77 13.17
C GLU A 416 0.75 -3.32 12.41
N ASN A 417 -0.19 -3.95 13.09
CA ASN A 417 -1.42 -4.45 12.46
C ASN A 417 -2.27 -3.31 11.87
N ILE A 418 -2.42 -2.19 12.60
CA ILE A 418 -3.13 -1.00 12.10
C ILE A 418 -2.45 -0.46 10.83
N GLU A 419 -1.13 -0.38 10.83
CA GLU A 419 -0.37 0.10 9.68
C GLU A 419 -0.49 -0.85 8.49
N TRP A 420 -0.40 -2.17 8.70
CA TRP A 420 -0.61 -3.18 7.66
C TRP A 420 -2.00 -3.05 7.03
N LYS A 421 -3.08 -3.07 7.83
CA LYS A 421 -4.46 -3.02 7.33
C LYS A 421 -4.86 -1.64 6.76
N GLY A 422 -4.13 -0.59 7.14
CA GLY A 422 -4.34 0.79 6.72
C GLY A 422 -3.39 1.23 5.62
N ARG A 423 -2.32 1.92 6.01
CA ARG A 423 -1.40 2.58 5.08
C ARG A 423 -0.77 1.61 4.08
N GLN A 424 -0.26 0.47 4.54
CA GLN A 424 0.45 -0.46 3.69
C GLN A 424 -0.47 -1.03 2.61
N SER A 425 -1.61 -1.61 2.99
CA SER A 425 -2.53 -2.28 2.07
C SER A 425 -3.37 -1.32 1.20
N LYS A 426 -3.46 -0.03 1.53
CA LYS A 426 -4.30 0.93 0.79
C LYS A 426 -3.53 1.98 0.03
N MET A 427 -2.35 2.39 0.52
CA MET A 427 -1.53 3.39 -0.15
C MET A 427 -0.27 2.81 -0.77
N VAL A 428 0.50 2.03 -0.01
CA VAL A 428 1.80 1.57 -0.49
C VAL A 428 1.64 0.53 -1.60
N THR A 429 0.76 -0.46 -1.42
CA THR A 429 0.50 -1.48 -2.47
C THR A 429 -0.14 -0.91 -3.72
N THR A 430 -0.74 0.29 -3.69
CA THR A 430 -1.32 0.91 -4.90
C THR A 430 -0.28 1.50 -5.86
N THR A 431 0.98 1.57 -5.48
CA THR A 431 2.06 1.98 -6.39
C THR A 431 2.20 1.04 -7.59
N GLN A 432 1.77 -0.25 -7.45
CA GLN A 432 1.75 -1.24 -8.53
C GLN A 432 0.82 -0.87 -9.68
N ARG A 433 -0.14 0.03 -9.44
CA ARG A 433 -1.04 0.53 -10.50
C ARG A 433 -0.28 1.21 -11.63
N SER A 434 0.89 1.83 -11.35
CA SER A 434 1.74 2.41 -12.39
C SER A 434 2.25 1.36 -13.38
N TYR A 435 2.63 0.19 -12.90
CA TYR A 435 3.07 -0.92 -13.76
C TYR A 435 1.92 -1.49 -14.58
N GLU A 436 0.81 -1.79 -13.90
CA GLU A 436 -0.38 -2.35 -14.54
C GLU A 436 -0.96 -1.44 -15.63
N PHE A 437 -1.04 -0.14 -15.37
CA PHE A 437 -1.55 0.83 -16.33
C PHE A 437 -0.72 0.83 -17.62
N HIS A 438 0.59 0.66 -17.49
CA HIS A 438 1.49 0.58 -18.64
C HIS A 438 1.61 -0.81 -19.25
N GLY A 439 0.91 -1.81 -18.72
CA GLY A 439 0.84 -3.17 -19.29
C GLY A 439 1.88 -4.14 -18.74
N TYR A 440 2.44 -3.90 -17.57
CA TYR A 440 3.45 -4.75 -16.96
C TYR A 440 2.95 -5.49 -15.73
N GLU A 441 3.37 -6.73 -15.60
CA GLU A 441 3.24 -7.48 -14.35
C GLU A 441 4.25 -6.98 -13.30
N TRP A 442 3.99 -7.34 -12.05
CA TRP A 442 4.83 -6.95 -10.93
C TRP A 442 4.94 -8.06 -9.88
N ARG A 443 5.97 -7.96 -9.02
CA ARG A 443 6.19 -8.85 -7.87
C ARG A 443 6.56 -8.01 -6.64
N LEU A 444 6.10 -8.47 -5.47
CA LEU A 444 6.35 -7.85 -4.16
C LEU A 444 6.92 -8.91 -3.20
N PRO A 445 8.19 -9.30 -3.32
CA PRO A 445 8.76 -10.39 -2.52
C PRO A 445 8.74 -10.12 -1.01
N MET A 446 8.79 -8.86 -0.57
CA MET A 446 8.71 -8.49 0.84
C MET A 446 7.29 -8.69 1.44
N TRP A 447 6.28 -8.87 0.59
CA TRP A 447 4.91 -9.20 0.96
C TRP A 447 4.52 -10.65 0.67
N ASP A 448 5.49 -11.51 0.34
CA ASP A 448 5.22 -12.93 0.22
C ASP A 448 4.74 -13.50 1.56
N PRO A 449 3.69 -14.36 1.59
CA PRO A 449 3.17 -14.95 2.82
C PRO A 449 4.21 -15.67 3.68
N ILE A 450 5.22 -16.31 3.08
CA ILE A 450 6.32 -16.96 3.83
C ILE A 450 7.16 -15.90 4.55
N TYR A 451 7.48 -14.80 3.86
CA TYR A 451 8.25 -13.69 4.43
C TYR A 451 7.48 -12.99 5.55
N MET A 452 6.18 -12.74 5.33
CA MET A 452 5.29 -12.17 6.34
C MET A 452 5.23 -13.05 7.60
N ASN A 453 5.02 -14.36 7.43
CA ASN A 453 4.93 -15.32 8.53
C ASN A 453 6.23 -15.39 9.34
N PHE A 454 7.39 -15.31 8.68
CA PHE A 454 8.67 -15.20 9.39
C PHE A 454 8.69 -13.97 10.31
N TRP A 455 8.36 -12.78 9.78
CA TRP A 455 8.42 -11.53 10.53
C TRP A 455 7.36 -11.41 11.63
N GLU A 456 6.21 -12.07 11.49
CA GLU A 456 5.23 -12.22 12.59
C GLU A 456 5.86 -12.94 13.80
N GLY A 457 6.74 -13.90 13.54
CA GLY A 457 7.42 -14.69 14.58
C GLY A 457 8.60 -13.99 15.26
N VAL A 458 9.07 -12.85 14.75
CA VAL A 458 10.29 -12.18 15.24
C VAL A 458 9.99 -11.26 16.42
N GLU A 459 10.71 -11.45 17.54
CA GLU A 459 10.62 -10.57 18.71
C GLU A 459 11.03 -9.12 18.36
N LYS A 460 10.32 -8.13 18.92
CA LYS A 460 10.53 -6.68 18.69
C LYS A 460 11.99 -6.24 18.84
N LYS A 461 12.70 -6.76 19.86
CA LYS A 461 14.10 -6.41 20.11
C LYS A 461 15.03 -6.63 18.92
N TYR A 462 14.68 -7.57 18.03
CA TYR A 462 15.43 -7.88 16.81
C TYR A 462 14.94 -7.08 15.59
N LYS A 463 13.73 -6.50 15.65
CA LYS A 463 13.18 -5.62 14.62
C LYS A 463 13.66 -4.16 14.77
N ILE A 464 13.99 -3.70 15.99
CA ILE A 464 14.39 -2.31 16.26
C ILE A 464 15.49 -1.87 15.31
N ASN A 465 15.26 -0.73 14.63
CA ASN A 465 16.16 -0.18 13.61
C ASN A 465 16.53 -1.20 12.52
N GLN A 466 15.67 -2.15 12.23
CA GLN A 466 15.92 -3.24 11.27
C GLN A 466 17.15 -4.10 11.59
N SER A 467 17.53 -4.23 12.87
CA SER A 467 18.84 -4.78 13.26
C SER A 467 19.05 -6.20 12.75
N LEU A 468 18.05 -7.09 12.87
CA LEU A 468 18.13 -8.46 12.34
C LEU A 468 18.30 -8.46 10.81
N TYR A 469 17.52 -7.65 10.11
CA TYR A 469 17.54 -7.54 8.65
C TYR A 469 18.89 -7.07 8.14
N ILE A 470 19.33 -5.90 8.62
CA ILE A 470 20.60 -5.28 8.18
C ILE A 470 21.80 -6.19 8.48
N GLU A 471 21.87 -6.76 9.68
CA GLU A 471 22.96 -7.66 10.03
C GLU A 471 22.99 -8.92 9.18
N THR A 472 21.81 -9.48 8.83
CA THR A 472 21.74 -10.65 7.95
C THR A 472 22.18 -10.31 6.54
N LEU A 473 21.79 -9.14 6.01
CA LEU A 473 22.23 -8.69 4.68
C LEU A 473 23.74 -8.46 4.62
N LEU A 474 24.32 -7.86 5.66
CA LEU A 474 25.76 -7.63 5.76
C LEU A 474 26.54 -8.95 5.85
N GLU A 475 26.07 -9.91 6.65
CA GLU A 475 26.71 -11.22 6.80
C GLU A 475 26.64 -12.05 5.52
N ASN A 476 25.51 -12.06 4.84
CA ASN A 476 25.35 -12.78 3.58
C ASN A 476 26.13 -12.15 2.43
N ASN A 477 26.25 -10.84 2.43
CA ASN A 477 26.92 -10.03 1.41
C ASN A 477 26.64 -10.47 -0.03
N TRP A 478 25.38 -10.81 -0.33
CA TRP A 478 24.97 -11.26 -1.65
C TRP A 478 25.40 -10.29 -2.75
N GLY A 479 25.99 -10.84 -3.81
CA GLY A 479 26.52 -10.05 -4.92
C GLY A 479 27.67 -9.10 -4.55
N GLY A 480 28.19 -9.11 -3.31
CA GLY A 480 29.31 -8.27 -2.86
C GLY A 480 28.98 -6.78 -2.73
N VAL A 481 27.69 -6.41 -2.63
CA VAL A 481 27.25 -4.99 -2.63
C VAL A 481 26.90 -4.45 -1.24
N TRP A 482 27.08 -5.23 -0.19
CA TRP A 482 26.73 -4.84 1.17
C TRP A 482 27.91 -4.30 1.98
N ASP A 483 29.12 -4.46 1.48
CA ASP A 483 30.35 -3.89 2.04
C ASP A 483 30.85 -2.75 1.16
N GLY A 484 31.24 -1.63 1.77
CA GLY A 484 31.86 -0.48 1.09
C GLY A 484 30.95 0.42 0.26
N ILE A 485 29.67 0.07 0.04
CA ILE A 485 28.70 0.94 -0.64
C ILE A 485 27.75 1.54 0.39
N VAL A 486 27.83 2.86 0.57
CA VAL A 486 27.07 3.59 1.59
C VAL A 486 25.57 3.44 1.39
N ILE A 487 24.85 3.22 2.49
CA ILE A 487 23.41 3.08 2.54
C ILE A 487 22.82 4.34 3.16
N ASN A 488 21.84 4.96 2.46
CA ASN A 488 21.07 6.11 2.97
C ASN A 488 21.92 7.25 3.55
N ASP A 489 22.62 7.97 2.72
CA ASP A 489 23.08 9.31 3.08
C ASP A 489 22.02 10.35 2.69
N PHE A 490 21.92 11.44 3.47
CA PHE A 490 20.85 12.44 3.29
C PHE A 490 20.91 13.05 1.89
N ALA A 491 19.74 13.18 1.24
CA ALA A 491 19.60 13.89 -0.02
C ALA A 491 20.12 15.32 0.11
N ILE A 492 21.21 15.63 -0.59
CA ILE A 492 21.79 16.96 -0.63
C ILE A 492 21.32 17.62 -1.93
N ALA A 493 20.65 18.74 -1.79
CA ALA A 493 20.35 19.57 -2.96
C ALA A 493 21.61 19.93 -3.74
N SER A 494 21.58 19.75 -5.03
CA SER A 494 22.70 20.07 -5.89
C SER A 494 22.75 21.56 -6.31
N GLY A 495 23.95 22.09 -6.51
CA GLY A 495 24.19 23.33 -7.22
C GLY A 495 23.91 24.64 -6.46
N LYS A 496 23.53 25.67 -7.21
CA LYS A 496 23.36 27.04 -6.71
C LYS A 496 22.33 27.16 -5.58
N LEU A 497 21.29 26.31 -5.59
CA LEU A 497 20.25 26.28 -4.58
C LEU A 497 20.79 25.81 -3.23
N HIS A 498 21.71 24.83 -3.22
CA HIS A 498 22.37 24.36 -2.01
C HIS A 498 23.23 25.49 -1.37
N LEU A 499 23.99 26.22 -2.19
CA LEU A 499 24.78 27.34 -1.71
C LEU A 499 23.89 28.43 -1.11
N PHE A 500 22.81 28.79 -1.78
CA PHE A 500 21.86 29.79 -1.29
C PHE A 500 21.16 29.34 0.01
N ARG A 501 20.74 28.07 0.08
CA ARG A 501 20.17 27.46 1.29
C ARG A 501 21.16 27.49 2.46
N SER A 502 22.42 27.13 2.19
CA SER A 502 23.49 27.12 3.21
C SER A 502 23.79 28.52 3.72
N PHE A 503 23.78 29.51 2.84
CA PHE A 503 23.91 30.93 3.21
C PHE A 503 22.75 31.38 4.11
N LEU A 504 21.51 31.10 3.74
CA LEU A 504 20.35 31.46 4.55
C LEU A 504 20.35 30.75 5.91
N LYS A 505 20.83 29.51 5.98
CA LYS A 505 20.94 28.75 7.23
C LYS A 505 21.79 29.48 8.29
N LEU A 506 22.79 30.25 7.88
CA LEU A 506 23.62 31.05 8.79
C LEU A 506 22.79 32.09 9.57
N PHE A 507 21.78 32.69 8.94
CA PHE A 507 20.89 33.65 9.63
C PHE A 507 20.02 32.97 10.70
N PHE A 508 19.75 31.67 10.56
CA PHE A 508 18.91 30.92 11.50
C PHE A 508 19.68 30.39 12.71
N ILE A 509 21.00 30.60 12.81
CA ILE A 509 21.80 30.22 13.98
C ILE A 509 21.23 30.84 15.26
N PHE A 510 20.73 32.08 15.16
CA PHE A 510 20.14 32.82 16.28
C PHE A 510 18.70 32.43 16.61
N PHE A 511 17.98 31.78 15.69
CA PHE A 511 16.57 31.40 15.85
C PHE A 511 16.34 29.91 16.18
N GLY A 512 17.40 29.13 16.15
CA GLY A 512 17.39 27.70 16.50
C GLY A 512 16.99 26.76 15.33
N LYS A 513 17.24 25.46 15.56
CA LYS A 513 17.01 24.39 14.55
C LYS A 513 15.57 24.32 14.06
N ASP A 514 14.60 24.48 14.96
CA ASP A 514 13.18 24.33 14.61
C ASP A 514 12.69 25.45 13.68
N ALA A 515 13.16 26.66 13.91
CA ALA A 515 12.85 27.79 13.03
C ALA A 515 13.45 27.58 11.64
N TRP A 516 14.70 27.09 11.56
CA TRP A 516 15.31 26.71 10.30
C TRP A 516 14.52 25.62 9.59
N HIS A 517 14.16 24.53 10.26
CA HIS A 517 13.41 23.44 9.64
C HIS A 517 12.04 23.86 9.09
N LYS A 518 11.32 24.71 9.81
CA LYS A 518 10.05 25.29 9.34
C LYS A 518 10.25 26.15 8.10
N PHE A 519 11.30 26.98 8.08
CA PHE A 519 11.64 27.82 6.94
C PHE A 519 12.09 26.98 5.74
N ASP A 520 13.02 26.06 5.93
CA ASP A 520 13.55 25.17 4.91
C ASP A 520 12.41 24.36 4.25
N LYS A 521 11.55 23.78 5.06
CA LYS A 521 10.38 23.03 4.58
C LYS A 521 9.44 23.91 3.76
N ARG A 522 9.21 25.14 4.16
CA ARG A 522 8.28 26.05 3.48
C ARG A 522 8.81 26.57 2.14
N PHE A 523 10.10 26.88 2.07
CA PHE A 523 10.68 27.59 0.92
C PHE A 523 11.55 26.72 0.01
N PHE A 524 12.12 25.63 0.54
CA PHE A 524 13.07 24.80 -0.21
C PHE A 524 12.62 23.38 -0.46
N ALA A 525 11.82 22.75 0.43
CA ALA A 525 11.38 21.36 0.26
C ALA A 525 10.72 21.11 -1.10
N TYR A 526 10.02 22.10 -1.65
CA TYR A 526 9.43 22.03 -2.98
C TYR A 526 10.43 21.66 -4.10
N PHE A 527 11.69 21.97 -3.94
CA PHE A 527 12.74 21.73 -4.94
C PHE A 527 13.56 20.46 -4.68
N TYR A 528 13.41 19.84 -3.53
CA TYR A 528 14.16 18.62 -3.13
C TYR A 528 13.29 17.40 -3.02
N ASP A 529 12.00 17.60 -2.75
CA ASP A 529 11.04 16.53 -2.61
C ASP A 529 10.68 15.95 -3.98
N ASP A 530 10.06 14.78 -3.97
CA ASP A 530 9.62 14.11 -5.17
C ASP A 530 8.86 15.06 -6.11
N THR A 531 9.30 15.10 -7.36
CA THR A 531 8.82 16.03 -8.36
C THR A 531 7.35 15.82 -8.73
N ALA A 532 6.77 14.64 -8.44
CA ALA A 532 5.37 14.33 -8.78
C ALA A 532 4.38 15.32 -8.14
N ALA A 533 4.51 15.55 -6.82
CA ALA A 533 3.60 16.49 -6.14
C ALA A 533 3.84 17.95 -6.54
N THR A 534 5.09 18.31 -6.79
CA THR A 534 5.44 19.65 -7.23
C THR A 534 4.93 19.96 -8.63
N ALA A 535 4.74 18.94 -9.46
CA ALA A 535 4.08 19.08 -10.76
C ALA A 535 2.56 19.37 -10.63
N ILE A 536 1.91 18.85 -9.59
CA ILE A 536 0.48 19.05 -9.32
C ILE A 536 0.19 20.45 -8.77
N VAL A 537 1.09 20.99 -7.94
CA VAL A 537 0.90 22.24 -7.21
C VAL A 537 1.91 23.29 -7.63
N PRO A 538 1.50 24.51 -8.02
CA PRO A 538 2.41 25.62 -8.27
C PRO A 538 3.17 26.03 -7.00
N TYR A 539 4.44 26.41 -7.15
CA TYR A 539 5.29 26.85 -6.03
C TYR A 539 4.65 27.95 -5.19
N SER A 540 4.00 28.93 -5.81
CA SER A 540 3.32 30.00 -5.08
C SER A 540 2.23 29.48 -4.14
N LYS A 541 1.44 28.49 -4.55
CA LYS A 541 0.44 27.87 -3.68
C LYS A 541 1.08 27.09 -2.53
N ALA A 542 2.16 26.36 -2.81
CA ALA A 542 2.88 25.63 -1.76
C ALA A 542 3.54 26.58 -0.75
N MET A 543 4.17 27.66 -1.23
CA MET A 543 4.86 28.66 -0.41
C MET A 543 3.90 29.45 0.49
N PHE A 544 2.74 29.85 -0.05
CA PHE A 544 1.73 30.63 0.69
C PHE A 544 0.65 29.77 1.36
N ASP A 545 0.88 28.45 1.45
CA ASP A 545 -0.04 27.56 2.15
C ASP A 545 -0.16 27.93 3.63
N ILE A 546 -1.41 28.20 4.07
CA ILE A 546 -1.76 28.52 5.45
C ILE A 546 -2.26 27.30 6.23
N CYS A 547 -2.69 26.26 5.52
CA CYS A 547 -3.19 25.03 6.13
C CYS A 547 -2.09 24.10 6.65
N GLY A 548 -0.83 24.32 6.27
CA GLY A 548 0.32 23.57 6.74
C GLY A 548 0.35 22.15 6.19
N ALA A 549 0.56 21.99 4.89
CA ALA A 549 0.79 20.70 4.26
C ALA A 549 1.99 19.99 4.89
N ARG A 550 1.84 18.70 5.25
CA ARG A 550 2.93 17.90 5.83
C ARG A 550 3.98 17.55 4.78
N ASP A 551 3.52 17.07 3.64
CA ASP A 551 4.36 16.59 2.53
C ASP A 551 3.58 16.61 1.21
N ARG A 552 4.17 16.05 0.16
CA ARG A 552 3.58 15.94 -1.19
C ARG A 552 2.21 15.25 -1.21
N ASN A 553 2.01 14.23 -0.36
CA ASN A 553 0.75 13.48 -0.34
C ASN A 553 -0.42 14.38 0.07
N SER A 554 -0.15 15.40 0.90
CA SER A 554 -1.15 16.41 1.24
C SER A 554 -1.79 17.03 -0.01
N TRP A 555 -0.98 17.41 -1.00
CA TRP A 555 -1.45 18.05 -2.21
C TRP A 555 -2.14 17.08 -3.17
N ILE A 556 -1.65 15.85 -3.28
CA ILE A 556 -2.29 14.80 -4.07
C ILE A 556 -3.69 14.51 -3.51
N VAL A 557 -3.80 14.38 -2.18
CA VAL A 557 -5.08 14.18 -1.48
C VAL A 557 -6.04 15.37 -1.71
N LYS A 558 -5.53 16.61 -1.63
CA LYS A 558 -6.35 17.82 -1.88
C LYS A 558 -6.90 17.81 -3.31
N LYS A 559 -6.05 17.54 -4.31
CA LYS A 559 -6.47 17.44 -5.73
C LYS A 559 -7.54 16.36 -5.88
N TYR A 560 -7.29 15.15 -5.34
CA TYR A 560 -8.20 14.02 -5.42
C TYR A 560 -9.59 14.33 -4.85
N LEU A 561 -9.66 14.88 -3.65
CA LEU A 561 -10.94 15.23 -3.02
C LEU A 561 -11.66 16.36 -3.76
N TYR A 562 -10.92 17.36 -4.24
CA TYR A 562 -11.47 18.47 -5.01
C TYR A 562 -12.16 17.97 -6.29
N GLU A 563 -11.56 17.03 -7.03
CA GLU A 563 -12.15 16.42 -8.23
C GLU A 563 -13.39 15.58 -7.93
N LYS A 564 -13.52 15.06 -6.71
CA LYS A 564 -14.76 14.41 -6.23
C LYS A 564 -15.81 15.42 -5.75
N GLY A 565 -15.55 16.73 -5.87
CA GLY A 565 -16.44 17.77 -5.38
C GLY A 565 -16.45 17.92 -3.85
N ILE A 566 -15.40 17.44 -3.18
CA ILE A 566 -15.28 17.45 -1.71
C ILE A 566 -14.25 18.52 -1.33
N SER A 567 -14.69 19.56 -0.63
CA SER A 567 -13.83 20.63 -0.11
C SER A 567 -13.81 20.58 1.42
N ILE A 568 -12.85 19.87 1.99
CA ILE A 568 -12.58 19.85 3.44
C ILE A 568 -11.42 20.79 3.78
N ILE A 569 -10.54 21.04 2.83
CA ILE A 569 -9.37 21.89 2.94
C ILE A 569 -9.56 23.08 2.01
N ASN A 570 -9.92 24.22 2.54
CA ASN A 570 -10.09 25.46 1.78
C ASN A 570 -8.76 26.16 1.52
#